data_9d877a222c21ff60dc5c0f9d145aee2d
#
_entry.id   9d877a222c21ff60dc5c0f9d145aee2d
#
_cell.length_a   1.000
_cell.length_b   1.000
_cell.length_c   1.000
_cell.angle_alpha   90.00
_cell.angle_beta   90.00
_cell.angle_gamma   90.00
#
_symmetry.space_group_name_H-M   'P 1'
#
loop_
_entity.id
_entity.type
_entity.pdbx_description
1 polymer ?
#
loop_
_entity_poly.entity_id
_entity_poly.type
_entity_poly.pdbx_seq_one_letter_code
_entity_poly.pdbx_strand_id
1 'polypeptide(L)'
;MEIDTRFPTRLNTVSDAPEPLRSALVEILPSGEPTRLVVHAPAFAAGEEKSPATVLAVTNNGWLVASETEGGGASVEKSSFSDTLFLEFKSILLLGQLRICFAAVDKPYSVTIRFETVEDEIYREAIDLILAGIDPALTSQTEKDRSEASMFEGWPMKIRNEAQRYWPTGQRFLAALHWPAVFGGPQGELAPAGALLVTERELVVIAEEKEFLAERPPETPSAEESKAIFGGIITFVPRTRLKDFHVSHQEGFGVLALQVHAAHGGKELKVNFPSDEEMAVRKAMEQMLPPTKK
;
A
#
# COMPACT_ATOMS: atom_id res chain seq x y z
N MET A 1 -26.07 12.88 -11.60
CA MET A 1 -25.10 11.88 -12.11
C MET A 1 -25.50 10.56 -11.47
N GLU A 2 -25.82 9.54 -12.29
CA GLU A 2 -26.13 8.21 -11.76
C GLU A 2 -24.80 7.58 -11.33
N ILE A 3 -24.68 7.21 -10.05
CA ILE A 3 -23.47 6.57 -9.54
C ILE A 3 -23.49 5.14 -10.05
N ASP A 4 -22.43 4.71 -10.75
CA ASP A 4 -22.26 3.29 -11.08
C ASP A 4 -21.99 2.52 -9.78
N THR A 5 -22.98 1.76 -9.36
CA THR A 5 -22.96 1.02 -8.10
C THR A 5 -22.16 -0.27 -8.18
N ARG A 6 -21.45 -0.54 -9.28
CA ARG A 6 -20.65 -1.76 -9.48
C ARG A 6 -19.16 -1.55 -9.27
N PHE A 7 -18.64 -0.36 -9.58
CA PHE A 7 -17.21 -0.07 -9.57
C PHE A 7 -16.87 1.15 -8.71
N PRO A 8 -15.62 1.27 -8.26
CA PRO A 8 -15.15 2.48 -7.59
C PRO A 8 -15.41 3.70 -8.47
N THR A 9 -15.93 4.76 -7.87
CA THR A 9 -16.32 5.97 -8.60
C THR A 9 -15.83 7.21 -7.88
N ARG A 10 -15.26 8.14 -8.63
CA ARG A 10 -14.93 9.47 -8.13
C ARG A 10 -16.21 10.28 -7.96
N LEU A 11 -16.37 10.88 -6.78
CA LEU A 11 -17.42 11.84 -6.47
C LEU A 11 -16.85 13.26 -6.53
N ASN A 12 -17.71 14.25 -6.86
CA ASN A 12 -17.28 15.65 -6.86
C ASN A 12 -17.10 16.17 -5.43
N THR A 13 -18.00 15.78 -4.54
CA THR A 13 -17.99 16.18 -3.12
C THR A 13 -18.45 15.03 -2.23
N VAL A 14 -18.26 15.15 -0.93
CA VAL A 14 -18.80 14.19 0.06
C VAL A 14 -20.34 14.19 0.07
N SER A 15 -20.97 15.28 -0.36
CA SER A 15 -22.45 15.36 -0.47
C SER A 15 -23.04 14.49 -1.58
N ASP A 16 -22.20 14.05 -2.53
CA ASP A 16 -22.61 13.13 -3.60
C ASP A 16 -22.53 11.66 -3.15
N ALA A 17 -22.03 11.38 -1.96
CA ALA A 17 -21.94 10.03 -1.43
C ALA A 17 -23.32 9.45 -1.14
N PRO A 18 -23.51 8.13 -1.26
CA PRO A 18 -24.77 7.48 -0.87
C PRO A 18 -24.97 7.52 0.65
N GLU A 19 -26.26 7.48 1.07
CA GLU A 19 -26.57 7.23 2.49
C GLU A 19 -26.26 5.76 2.85
N PRO A 20 -25.83 5.50 4.10
CA PRO A 20 -25.65 6.43 5.23
C PRO A 20 -24.27 7.10 5.28
N LEU A 21 -23.36 6.80 4.34
CA LEU A 21 -21.97 7.28 4.31
C LEU A 21 -21.90 8.80 4.22
N ARG A 22 -22.80 9.41 3.44
CA ARG A 22 -22.88 10.87 3.29
C ARG A 22 -23.12 11.55 4.63
N SER A 23 -24.16 11.13 5.34
CA SER A 23 -24.52 11.74 6.62
C SER A 23 -23.37 11.66 7.63
N ALA A 24 -22.70 10.49 7.71
CA ALA A 24 -21.57 10.29 8.62
C ALA A 24 -20.35 11.15 8.27
N LEU A 25 -20.06 11.34 6.98
CA LEU A 25 -18.94 12.20 6.55
C LEU A 25 -19.23 13.69 6.78
N VAL A 26 -20.44 14.16 6.46
CA VAL A 26 -20.84 15.56 6.63
C VAL A 26 -20.84 15.96 8.10
N GLU A 27 -21.18 15.05 9.02
CA GLU A 27 -21.15 15.31 10.47
C GLU A 27 -19.71 15.55 10.97
N ILE A 28 -18.71 14.85 10.40
CA ILE A 28 -17.32 14.86 10.89
C ILE A 28 -16.46 15.87 10.15
N LEU A 29 -16.74 16.10 8.86
CA LEU A 29 -15.97 17.01 8.05
C LEU A 29 -16.29 18.48 8.45
N PRO A 30 -15.29 19.29 8.83
CA PRO A 30 -15.53 20.69 9.15
C PRO A 30 -16.22 21.42 7.99
N SER A 31 -17.20 22.26 8.31
CA SER A 31 -17.90 23.05 7.29
C SER A 31 -16.91 23.87 6.47
N GLY A 32 -16.90 23.64 5.15
CA GLY A 32 -16.04 24.37 4.22
C GLY A 32 -14.62 23.79 4.07
N GLU A 33 -14.29 22.67 4.70
CA GLU A 33 -13.02 21.97 4.43
C GLU A 33 -13.05 21.39 3.00
N PRO A 34 -12.15 21.83 2.10
CA PRO A 34 -12.13 21.35 0.74
C PRO A 34 -11.58 19.90 0.70
N THR A 35 -12.27 19.06 -0.05
CA THR A 35 -11.79 17.72 -0.38
C THR A 35 -11.00 17.76 -1.69
N ARG A 36 -9.84 17.12 -1.69
CA ARG A 36 -8.97 16.98 -2.87
C ARG A 36 -9.40 15.81 -3.75
N LEU A 37 -9.94 14.76 -3.10
CA LEU A 37 -10.43 13.55 -3.75
C LEU A 37 -11.52 12.94 -2.89
N VAL A 38 -12.60 12.48 -3.52
CA VAL A 38 -13.63 11.65 -2.88
C VAL A 38 -13.86 10.43 -3.76
N VAL A 39 -13.74 9.24 -3.19
CA VAL A 39 -13.90 7.96 -3.90
C VAL A 39 -14.92 7.11 -3.17
N HIS A 40 -15.95 6.68 -3.88
CA HIS A 40 -16.91 5.70 -3.41
C HIS A 40 -16.53 4.32 -3.94
N ALA A 41 -16.34 3.34 -3.04
CA ALA A 41 -16.25 1.93 -3.36
C ALA A 41 -17.58 1.26 -2.97
N PRO A 42 -18.34 0.71 -3.90
CA PRO A 42 -19.59 0.01 -3.60
C PRO A 42 -19.33 -1.28 -2.80
N ALA A 43 -20.35 -1.73 -2.09
CA ALA A 43 -20.29 -3.05 -1.44
C ALA A 43 -20.18 -4.15 -2.51
N PHE A 44 -19.34 -5.14 -2.26
CA PHE A 44 -19.22 -6.29 -3.14
C PHE A 44 -18.97 -7.58 -2.36
N ALA A 45 -19.12 -8.71 -3.02
CA ALA A 45 -18.83 -10.01 -2.46
C ALA A 45 -17.86 -10.76 -3.39
N ALA A 46 -16.79 -11.28 -2.82
CA ALA A 46 -15.82 -12.13 -3.49
C ALA A 46 -15.74 -13.47 -2.72
N GLY A 47 -16.39 -14.49 -3.25
CA GLY A 47 -16.59 -15.75 -2.55
C GLY A 47 -17.38 -15.55 -1.25
N GLU A 48 -16.80 -15.96 -0.11
CA GLU A 48 -17.41 -15.77 1.22
C GLU A 48 -17.11 -14.40 1.83
N GLU A 49 -16.13 -13.67 1.31
CA GLU A 49 -15.76 -12.35 1.78
C GLU A 49 -16.74 -11.29 1.28
N LYS A 50 -17.32 -10.56 2.23
CA LYS A 50 -18.18 -9.39 1.94
C LYS A 50 -17.41 -8.13 2.31
N SER A 51 -17.40 -7.17 1.41
CA SER A 51 -16.88 -5.83 1.67
C SER A 51 -18.03 -4.85 1.77
N PRO A 52 -18.11 -4.05 2.85
CA PRO A 52 -19.10 -2.99 2.93
C PRO A 52 -18.82 -1.89 1.89
N ALA A 53 -19.84 -1.10 1.55
CA ALA A 53 -19.61 0.12 0.81
C ALA A 53 -18.77 1.10 1.65
N THR A 54 -17.83 1.78 1.00
CA THR A 54 -16.93 2.74 1.65
C THR A 54 -16.82 4.02 0.85
N VAL A 55 -16.53 5.13 1.55
CA VAL A 55 -16.11 6.40 0.93
C VAL A 55 -14.81 6.86 1.54
N LEU A 56 -13.79 7.02 0.71
CA LEU A 56 -12.54 7.69 1.07
C LEU A 56 -12.63 9.16 0.68
N ALA A 57 -12.41 10.07 1.62
CA ALA A 57 -12.23 11.49 1.36
C ALA A 57 -10.82 11.93 1.78
N VAL A 58 -10.05 12.47 0.85
CA VAL A 58 -8.74 13.09 1.10
C VAL A 58 -8.94 14.60 1.14
N THR A 59 -8.54 15.22 2.25
CA THR A 59 -8.64 16.67 2.48
C THR A 59 -7.28 17.35 2.36
N ASN A 60 -7.17 18.61 2.76
CA ASN A 60 -5.88 19.29 2.83
C ASN A 60 -5.05 18.89 4.07
N ASN A 61 -5.70 18.35 5.11
CA ASN A 61 -5.07 18.10 6.42
C ASN A 61 -4.93 16.61 6.76
N GLY A 62 -5.64 15.74 6.04
CA GLY A 62 -5.69 14.31 6.31
C GLY A 62 -6.65 13.57 5.40
N TRP A 63 -7.18 12.49 5.92
CA TRP A 63 -8.12 11.63 5.22
C TRP A 63 -9.21 11.12 6.18
N LEU A 64 -10.36 10.75 5.59
CA LEU A 64 -11.50 10.11 6.26
C LEU A 64 -11.94 8.92 5.43
N VAL A 65 -12.31 7.83 6.11
CA VAL A 65 -12.93 6.65 5.49
C VAL A 65 -14.24 6.38 6.22
N ALA A 66 -15.35 6.53 5.53
CA ALA A 66 -16.64 6.08 6.01
C ALA A 66 -16.92 4.68 5.48
N SER A 67 -17.43 3.78 6.31
CA SER A 67 -17.78 2.40 5.96
C SER A 67 -19.17 2.07 6.47
N GLU A 68 -19.99 1.44 5.63
CA GLU A 68 -21.29 0.91 6.06
C GLU A 68 -21.10 -0.12 7.17
N THR A 69 -22.04 -0.15 8.10
CA THR A 69 -22.09 -1.15 9.17
C THR A 69 -23.26 -2.10 8.96
N GLU A 70 -23.17 -3.31 9.53
CA GLU A 70 -24.24 -4.34 9.42
C GLU A 70 -25.60 -3.85 9.92
N GLY A 71 -25.63 -2.84 10.81
CA GLY A 71 -26.85 -2.23 11.32
C GLY A 71 -27.50 -1.18 10.42
N GLY A 72 -27.00 -0.96 9.19
CA GLY A 72 -27.52 0.04 8.24
C GLY A 72 -27.06 1.48 8.57
N GLY A 73 -26.10 1.66 9.48
CA GLY A 73 -25.43 2.93 9.76
C GLY A 73 -24.07 3.03 9.05
N ALA A 74 -23.25 3.99 9.45
CA ALA A 74 -21.88 4.11 9.00
C ALA A 74 -20.93 4.39 10.17
N SER A 75 -19.70 3.87 10.08
CA SER A 75 -18.56 4.23 10.93
C SER A 75 -17.61 5.11 10.15
N VAL A 76 -16.90 6.01 10.82
CA VAL A 76 -15.90 6.86 10.19
C VAL A 76 -14.59 6.75 10.94
N GLU A 77 -13.54 6.35 10.21
CA GLU A 77 -12.15 6.46 10.63
C GLU A 77 -11.52 7.70 9.99
N LYS A 78 -10.74 8.44 10.76
CA LYS A 78 -10.03 9.63 10.25
C LYS A 78 -8.66 9.76 10.88
N SER A 79 -7.74 10.35 10.13
CA SER A 79 -6.43 10.71 10.63
C SER A 79 -5.86 11.91 9.89
N SER A 80 -4.97 12.63 10.57
CA SER A 80 -4.16 13.66 9.94
C SER A 80 -3.03 13.02 9.12
N PHE A 81 -2.45 13.79 8.19
CA PHE A 81 -1.24 13.34 7.51
C PHE A 81 -0.07 13.15 8.48
N SER A 82 -0.01 13.95 9.58
CA SER A 82 1.05 13.82 10.59
C SER A 82 1.03 12.49 11.34
N ASP A 83 -0.11 11.83 11.40
CA ASP A 83 -0.31 10.54 12.07
C ASP A 83 -0.31 9.35 11.13
N THR A 84 -0.35 9.59 9.83
CA THR A 84 -0.27 8.52 8.83
C THR A 84 1.15 7.93 8.80
N LEU A 85 1.26 6.61 8.98
CA LEU A 85 2.52 5.87 9.06
C LEU A 85 2.99 5.44 7.67
N PHE A 86 2.18 4.63 6.99
CA PHE A 86 2.46 4.07 5.67
C PHE A 86 1.17 3.60 5.01
N LEU A 87 1.26 3.30 3.72
CA LEU A 87 0.15 2.80 2.91
C LEU A 87 0.52 1.43 2.33
N GLU A 88 -0.45 0.53 2.26
CA GLU A 88 -0.31 -0.75 1.55
C GLU A 88 -1.39 -0.86 0.49
N PHE A 89 -0.97 -1.18 -0.71
CA PHE A 89 -1.87 -1.46 -1.83
C PHE A 89 -1.70 -2.92 -2.24
N LYS A 90 -2.79 -3.68 -2.15
CA LYS A 90 -2.83 -5.08 -2.56
C LYS A 90 -3.71 -5.21 -3.80
N SER A 91 -3.25 -5.96 -4.78
CA SER A 91 -4.03 -6.27 -5.98
C SER A 91 -3.86 -7.75 -6.31
N ILE A 92 -4.97 -8.49 -6.29
CA ILE A 92 -5.03 -9.90 -6.67
C ILE A 92 -6.20 -10.09 -7.62
N LEU A 93 -5.93 -10.34 -8.89
CA LEU A 93 -6.94 -10.43 -9.95
C LEU A 93 -7.83 -9.17 -9.98
N LEU A 94 -9.13 -9.35 -9.70
CA LEU A 94 -10.12 -8.26 -9.66
C LEU A 94 -10.30 -7.66 -8.26
N LEU A 95 -9.57 -8.16 -7.26
CA LEU A 95 -9.67 -7.67 -5.87
C LEU A 95 -8.55 -6.70 -5.57
N GLY A 96 -8.91 -5.48 -5.26
CA GLY A 96 -8.03 -4.43 -4.78
C GLY A 96 -8.27 -4.13 -3.30
N GLN A 97 -7.21 -3.74 -2.61
CA GLN A 97 -7.27 -3.30 -1.23
C GLN A 97 -6.29 -2.15 -1.02
N LEU A 98 -6.78 -1.03 -0.53
CA LEU A 98 -5.97 0.04 0.04
C LEU A 98 -6.06 -0.02 1.56
N ARG A 99 -4.93 -0.20 2.22
CA ARG A 99 -4.79 -0.15 3.66
C ARG A 99 -3.99 1.08 4.06
N ILE A 100 -4.57 1.92 4.91
CA ILE A 100 -3.92 3.10 5.45
C ILE A 100 -3.58 2.81 6.91
N CYS A 101 -2.29 2.80 7.23
CA CYS A 101 -1.79 2.59 8.58
C CYS A 101 -1.47 3.94 9.22
N PHE A 102 -1.95 4.15 10.45
CA PHE A 102 -1.81 5.41 11.17
C PHE A 102 -1.63 5.17 12.67
N ALA A 103 -1.10 6.17 13.36
CA ALA A 103 -0.96 6.15 14.80
C ALA A 103 -2.12 6.93 15.45
N ALA A 104 -2.69 6.38 16.51
CA ALA A 104 -3.65 7.08 17.35
C ALA A 104 -3.43 6.69 18.81
N VAL A 105 -3.19 7.67 19.67
CA VAL A 105 -3.02 7.51 21.12
C VAL A 105 -2.08 6.32 21.47
N ASP A 106 -0.85 6.40 21.00
CA ASP A 106 0.25 5.44 21.24
C ASP A 106 0.08 4.02 20.66
N LYS A 107 -0.90 3.81 19.78
CA LYS A 107 -1.09 2.53 19.10
C LYS A 107 -1.19 2.72 17.59
N PRO A 108 -0.63 1.79 16.81
CA PRO A 108 -0.88 1.76 15.38
C PRO A 108 -2.25 1.16 15.09
N TYR A 109 -2.99 1.81 14.21
CA TYR A 109 -4.26 1.36 13.66
C TYR A 109 -4.16 1.21 12.16
N SER A 110 -5.16 0.60 11.55
CA SER A 110 -5.30 0.60 10.11
C SER A 110 -6.77 0.58 9.70
N VAL A 111 -7.08 1.29 8.65
CA VAL A 111 -8.34 1.18 7.93
C VAL A 111 -8.07 0.52 6.59
N THR A 112 -9.00 -0.31 6.13
CA THR A 112 -8.89 -1.07 4.90
C THR A 112 -10.09 -0.78 4.02
N ILE A 113 -9.83 -0.36 2.79
CA ILE A 113 -10.82 -0.15 1.74
C ILE A 113 -10.62 -1.27 0.74
N ARG A 114 -11.67 -2.05 0.48
CA ARG A 114 -11.66 -3.10 -0.56
C ARG A 114 -12.47 -2.63 -1.74
N PHE A 115 -12.05 -3.00 -2.95
CA PHE A 115 -12.66 -2.56 -4.19
C PHE A 115 -12.34 -3.52 -5.34
N GLU A 116 -13.09 -3.41 -6.43
CA GLU A 116 -12.75 -4.08 -7.69
C GLU A 116 -11.67 -3.29 -8.44
N THR A 117 -10.65 -3.98 -8.97
CA THR A 117 -9.44 -3.36 -9.57
C THR A 117 -9.67 -2.69 -10.93
N VAL A 118 -10.89 -2.70 -11.47
CA VAL A 118 -11.19 -2.11 -12.78
C VAL A 118 -10.83 -0.62 -12.84
N GLU A 119 -10.99 0.11 -11.72
CA GLU A 119 -10.73 1.55 -11.60
C GLU A 119 -9.68 1.84 -10.53
N ASP A 120 -8.64 1.01 -10.42
CA ASP A 120 -7.61 1.15 -9.38
C ASP A 120 -6.77 2.42 -9.51
N GLU A 121 -6.75 3.08 -10.66
CA GLU A 121 -6.06 4.35 -10.87
C GLU A 121 -6.53 5.46 -9.92
N ILE A 122 -7.81 5.44 -9.51
CA ILE A 122 -8.36 6.39 -8.54
C ILE A 122 -7.67 6.22 -7.18
N TYR A 123 -7.40 4.97 -6.78
CA TYR A 123 -6.71 4.71 -5.52
C TYR A 123 -5.21 5.03 -5.58
N ARG A 124 -4.58 4.92 -6.74
CA ARG A 124 -3.20 5.39 -6.94
C ARG A 124 -3.13 6.90 -6.76
N GLU A 125 -4.08 7.65 -7.30
CA GLU A 125 -4.19 9.08 -7.05
C GLU A 125 -4.41 9.37 -5.55
N ALA A 126 -5.24 8.60 -4.86
CA ALA A 126 -5.43 8.74 -3.42
C ALA A 126 -4.12 8.53 -2.65
N ILE A 127 -3.34 7.50 -3.02
CA ILE A 127 -2.01 7.23 -2.45
C ILE A 127 -1.08 8.43 -2.67
N ASP A 128 -0.98 8.92 -3.89
CA ASP A 128 -0.12 10.07 -4.23
C ASP A 128 -0.52 11.33 -3.45
N LEU A 129 -1.83 11.59 -3.30
CA LEU A 129 -2.33 12.73 -2.54
C LEU A 129 -2.03 12.61 -1.04
N ILE A 130 -2.15 11.42 -0.47
CA ILE A 130 -1.84 11.18 0.95
C ILE A 130 -0.33 11.31 1.18
N LEU A 131 0.51 10.70 0.33
CA LEU A 131 1.96 10.80 0.42
C LEU A 131 2.45 12.25 0.26
N ALA A 132 1.88 13.00 -0.69
CA ALA A 132 2.15 14.43 -0.86
C ALA A 132 1.70 15.27 0.33
N GLY A 133 0.63 14.87 1.02
CA GLY A 133 0.17 15.51 2.25
C GLY A 133 1.08 15.24 3.45
N ILE A 134 1.71 14.06 3.50
CA ILE A 134 2.69 13.69 4.55
C ILE A 134 3.98 14.50 4.39
N ASP A 135 4.45 14.69 3.15
CA ASP A 135 5.68 15.44 2.86
C ASP A 135 5.47 16.41 1.69
N PRO A 136 4.88 17.58 1.95
CA PRO A 136 4.61 18.57 0.90
C PRO A 136 5.87 19.24 0.35
N ALA A 137 7.00 19.18 1.05
CA ALA A 137 8.25 19.81 0.61
C ALA A 137 8.90 19.09 -0.58
N LEU A 138 8.61 17.82 -0.76
CA LEU A 138 9.17 16.97 -1.83
C LEU A 138 8.24 16.79 -3.05
N THR A 139 7.20 17.58 -3.17
CA THR A 139 6.35 17.63 -4.37
C THR A 139 7.09 18.35 -5.53
N SER A 140 8.24 17.85 -5.93
CA SER A 140 8.96 18.34 -7.11
C SER A 140 8.33 17.74 -8.38
N GLN A 141 7.93 18.60 -9.31
CA GLN A 141 7.49 18.23 -10.66
C GLN A 141 8.72 17.90 -11.53
N THR A 142 9.45 16.87 -11.20
CA THR A 142 10.49 16.38 -12.09
C THR A 142 9.81 15.51 -13.17
N GLU A 143 9.98 15.86 -14.43
CA GLU A 143 9.56 14.97 -15.53
C GLU A 143 10.22 13.61 -15.35
N LYS A 144 9.46 12.53 -15.63
CA LYS A 144 9.99 11.16 -15.64
C LYS A 144 11.21 11.11 -16.55
N ASP A 145 12.39 10.98 -15.99
CA ASP A 145 13.59 10.79 -16.78
C ASP A 145 13.57 9.38 -17.38
N ARG A 146 13.51 9.28 -18.71
CA ARG A 146 13.51 7.98 -19.42
C ARG A 146 14.75 7.13 -19.12
N SER A 147 15.83 7.74 -18.61
CA SER A 147 17.05 7.03 -18.20
C SER A 147 16.78 6.07 -17.03
N GLU A 148 15.80 6.37 -16.19
CA GLU A 148 15.48 5.55 -15.02
C GLU A 148 14.78 4.22 -15.39
N ALA A 149 14.15 4.12 -16.57
CA ALA A 149 13.56 2.86 -17.05
C ALA A 149 14.61 1.74 -17.21
N SER A 150 15.88 2.09 -17.44
CA SER A 150 16.98 1.14 -17.52
C SER A 150 17.31 0.47 -16.19
N MET A 151 16.91 1.04 -15.04
CA MET A 151 17.13 0.45 -13.73
C MET A 151 16.37 -0.86 -13.53
N PHE A 152 15.32 -1.08 -14.31
CA PHE A 152 14.50 -2.30 -14.27
C PHE A 152 14.86 -3.30 -15.37
N GLU A 153 15.97 -3.04 -16.11
CA GLU A 153 16.42 -3.96 -17.14
C GLU A 153 16.87 -5.28 -16.50
N GLY A 154 16.41 -6.39 -17.09
CA GLY A 154 16.68 -7.74 -16.54
C GLY A 154 15.77 -8.19 -15.40
N TRP A 155 14.89 -7.30 -14.89
CA TRP A 155 13.94 -7.72 -13.87
C TRP A 155 12.86 -8.64 -14.41
N PRO A 156 12.34 -9.59 -13.58
CA PRO A 156 11.17 -10.37 -13.94
C PRO A 156 10.02 -9.47 -14.36
N MET A 157 9.34 -9.84 -15.46
CA MET A 157 8.32 -8.97 -16.09
C MET A 157 7.25 -8.51 -15.11
N LYS A 158 6.80 -9.38 -14.21
CA LYS A 158 5.78 -9.03 -13.19
C LYS A 158 6.28 -7.94 -12.25
N ILE A 159 7.42 -8.15 -11.59
CA ILE A 159 8.00 -7.19 -10.64
C ILE A 159 8.32 -5.86 -11.34
N ARG A 160 8.85 -5.93 -12.58
CA ARG A 160 9.11 -4.75 -13.38
C ARG A 160 7.84 -3.96 -13.69
N ASN A 161 6.75 -4.64 -14.09
CA ASN A 161 5.48 -4.00 -14.39
C ASN A 161 4.89 -3.34 -13.14
N GLU A 162 4.94 -4.00 -11.98
CA GLU A 162 4.50 -3.41 -10.72
C GLU A 162 5.36 -2.19 -10.35
N ALA A 163 6.68 -2.29 -10.44
CA ALA A 163 7.58 -1.17 -10.19
C ALA A 163 7.31 0.02 -11.10
N GLN A 164 7.06 -0.22 -12.39
CA GLN A 164 6.74 0.83 -13.36
C GLN A 164 5.33 1.42 -13.16
N ARG A 165 4.36 0.59 -12.79
CA ARG A 165 2.97 1.01 -12.54
C ARG A 165 2.87 1.93 -11.32
N TYR A 166 3.60 1.58 -10.25
CA TYR A 166 3.58 2.32 -9.00
C TYR A 166 4.78 3.25 -8.82
N TRP A 167 5.43 3.58 -9.91
CA TRP A 167 6.47 4.61 -9.94
C TRP A 167 5.90 5.93 -9.43
N PRO A 168 6.43 6.47 -8.33
CA PRO A 168 5.96 7.74 -7.80
C PRO A 168 6.18 8.88 -8.81
N THR A 169 5.12 9.59 -9.12
CA THR A 169 5.19 10.69 -10.09
C THR A 169 6.12 11.80 -9.59
N GLY A 170 7.07 12.20 -10.42
CA GLY A 170 7.98 13.32 -10.13
C GLY A 170 9.06 13.02 -9.08
N GLN A 171 9.32 11.74 -8.77
CA GLN A 171 10.36 11.33 -7.84
C GLN A 171 11.56 10.72 -8.56
N ARG A 172 12.77 11.03 -8.09
CA ARG A 172 14.00 10.42 -8.56
C ARG A 172 14.29 9.15 -7.74
N PHE A 173 14.68 8.08 -8.41
CA PHE A 173 15.21 6.90 -7.75
C PHE A 173 16.61 7.13 -7.22
N LEU A 174 16.84 6.69 -5.99
CA LEU A 174 18.16 6.66 -5.35
C LEU A 174 18.75 5.25 -5.43
N ALA A 175 17.91 4.21 -5.30
CA ALA A 175 18.28 2.82 -5.46
C ALA A 175 17.05 1.98 -5.86
N ALA A 176 17.31 0.89 -6.58
CA ALA A 176 16.32 -0.12 -6.89
C ALA A 176 17.00 -1.50 -6.89
N LEU A 177 16.36 -2.48 -6.26
CA LEU A 177 16.79 -3.87 -6.26
C LEU A 177 15.60 -4.80 -6.25
N HIS A 178 15.78 -6.00 -6.78
CA HIS A 178 14.78 -7.05 -6.77
C HIS A 178 15.41 -8.38 -6.37
N TRP A 179 14.61 -9.28 -5.86
CA TRP A 179 15.04 -10.60 -5.47
C TRP A 179 14.01 -11.68 -5.81
N PRO A 180 14.46 -12.93 -6.07
CA PRO A 180 13.58 -14.08 -6.27
C PRO A 180 13.01 -14.56 -4.93
N ALA A 181 11.97 -15.40 -5.01
CA ALA A 181 11.46 -16.10 -3.84
C ALA A 181 12.50 -17.11 -3.30
N VAL A 182 12.55 -17.24 -1.97
CA VAL A 182 13.37 -18.22 -1.26
C VAL A 182 12.50 -19.33 -0.71
N PHE A 183 12.87 -20.57 -0.97
CA PHE A 183 12.16 -21.74 -0.50
C PHE A 183 13.02 -22.58 0.45
N GLY A 184 12.47 -22.95 1.60
CA GLY A 184 13.13 -23.75 2.64
C GLY A 184 12.79 -25.25 2.58
N GLY A 185 12.57 -25.79 1.42
CA GLY A 185 12.17 -27.20 1.26
C GLY A 185 10.83 -27.49 1.95
N PRO A 186 10.78 -28.34 2.99
CA PRO A 186 9.53 -28.67 3.67
C PRO A 186 8.85 -27.49 4.38
N GLN A 187 9.59 -26.43 4.65
CA GLN A 187 9.06 -25.21 5.31
C GLN A 187 8.29 -24.31 4.33
N GLY A 188 8.34 -24.61 3.03
CA GLY A 188 7.69 -23.80 2.01
C GLY A 188 8.45 -22.53 1.68
N GLU A 189 7.73 -21.44 1.38
CA GLU A 189 8.30 -20.14 1.03
C GLU A 189 8.75 -19.38 2.29
N LEU A 190 10.06 -19.07 2.38
CA LEU A 190 10.67 -18.33 3.49
C LEU A 190 10.67 -16.81 3.24
N ALA A 191 10.88 -16.42 1.98
CA ALA A 191 10.78 -15.04 1.55
C ALA A 191 10.11 -14.99 0.16
N PRO A 192 9.11 -14.13 -0.05
CA PRO A 192 8.48 -13.94 -1.34
C PRO A 192 9.44 -13.25 -2.32
N ALA A 193 9.22 -13.47 -3.61
CA ALA A 193 9.84 -12.62 -4.61
C ALA A 193 9.41 -11.18 -4.39
N GLY A 194 10.34 -10.24 -4.54
CA GLY A 194 10.04 -8.85 -4.25
C GLY A 194 11.04 -7.87 -4.80
N ALA A 195 10.80 -6.60 -4.48
CA ALA A 195 11.69 -5.50 -4.82
C ALA A 195 11.65 -4.39 -3.76
N LEU A 196 12.73 -3.62 -3.72
CA LEU A 196 12.89 -2.43 -2.91
C LEU A 196 13.23 -1.26 -3.83
N LEU A 197 12.41 -0.23 -3.82
CA LEU A 197 12.62 1.01 -4.55
C LEU A 197 12.82 2.13 -3.55
N VAL A 198 13.95 2.80 -3.60
CA VAL A 198 14.24 3.96 -2.76
C VAL A 198 14.16 5.20 -3.62
N THR A 199 13.27 6.11 -3.24
CA THR A 199 13.14 7.43 -3.87
C THR A 199 13.57 8.54 -2.90
N GLU A 200 13.51 9.78 -3.34
CA GLU A 200 13.77 10.93 -2.45
C GLU A 200 12.68 11.09 -1.38
N ARG A 201 11.44 10.65 -1.65
CA ARG A 201 10.27 10.84 -0.79
C ARG A 201 9.85 9.59 -0.03
N GLU A 202 9.86 8.42 -0.65
CA GLU A 202 9.41 7.18 -0.05
C GLU A 202 10.30 5.98 -0.36
N LEU A 203 10.17 4.99 0.51
CA LEU A 203 10.58 3.62 0.28
C LEU A 203 9.36 2.85 -0.22
N VAL A 204 9.49 2.21 -1.38
CA VAL A 204 8.45 1.33 -1.92
C VAL A 204 8.93 -0.12 -1.84
N VAL A 205 8.20 -0.95 -1.13
CA VAL A 205 8.43 -2.39 -1.04
C VAL A 205 7.37 -3.09 -1.87
N ILE A 206 7.80 -3.90 -2.82
CA ILE A 206 6.93 -4.76 -3.63
C ILE A 206 7.17 -6.20 -3.17
N ALA A 207 6.12 -6.92 -2.82
CA ALA A 207 6.20 -8.33 -2.47
C ALA A 207 5.14 -9.12 -3.25
N GLU A 208 5.51 -10.27 -3.79
CA GLU A 208 4.53 -11.21 -4.31
C GLU A 208 3.70 -11.79 -3.18
N GLU A 209 2.40 -11.89 -3.40
CA GLU A 209 1.49 -12.62 -2.54
C GLU A 209 0.86 -13.77 -3.32
N LYS A 210 0.81 -14.93 -2.71
CA LYS A 210 0.19 -16.13 -3.26
C LYS A 210 -1.05 -16.44 -2.44
N GLU A 211 -2.22 -16.22 -3.00
CA GLU A 211 -3.46 -16.77 -2.46
C GLU A 211 -3.67 -18.14 -3.07
N PHE A 212 -3.75 -19.16 -2.24
CA PHE A 212 -4.22 -20.47 -2.65
C PHE A 212 -5.75 -20.41 -2.68
N LEU A 213 -6.35 -20.68 -3.84
CA LEU A 213 -7.79 -20.96 -3.90
C LEU A 213 -8.04 -22.23 -3.09
N ALA A 214 -8.52 -22.04 -1.87
CA ALA A 214 -8.92 -23.11 -0.96
C ALA A 214 -10.27 -23.72 -1.41
N GLU A 215 -10.34 -24.25 -2.63
CA GLU A 215 -11.44 -25.07 -3.09
C GLU A 215 -10.93 -26.38 -3.64
N ARG A 216 -10.76 -27.32 -2.77
CA ARG A 216 -10.78 -28.77 -2.68
C ARG A 216 -9.62 -29.24 -1.81
N PRO A 217 -9.88 -30.13 -0.83
CA PRO A 217 -8.81 -30.93 -0.25
C PRO A 217 -8.16 -31.73 -1.40
N PRO A 218 -6.83 -31.70 -1.57
CA PRO A 218 -6.16 -32.44 -2.63
C PRO A 218 -6.33 -33.93 -2.37
N GLU A 219 -7.20 -34.55 -3.16
CA GLU A 219 -7.08 -35.97 -3.42
C GLU A 219 -5.84 -36.13 -4.30
N THR A 220 -4.69 -36.44 -3.68
CA THR A 220 -3.36 -36.62 -4.26
C THR A 220 -2.69 -35.36 -4.87
N PRO A 221 -1.51 -34.97 -4.39
CA PRO A 221 -0.76 -33.86 -4.96
C PRO A 221 -0.04 -34.31 -6.22
N SER A 222 -0.61 -34.08 -7.39
CA SER A 222 0.21 -33.93 -8.58
C SER A 222 0.83 -32.53 -8.50
N ALA A 223 2.15 -32.44 -8.60
CA ALA A 223 2.96 -31.23 -8.43
C ALA A 223 2.70 -30.12 -9.49
N GLU A 224 1.65 -30.23 -10.29
CA GLU A 224 1.35 -29.32 -11.41
C GLU A 224 0.06 -28.50 -11.29
N GLU A 225 -0.74 -28.66 -10.24
CA GLU A 225 -2.08 -28.04 -10.19
C GLU A 225 -2.41 -27.19 -8.95
N SER A 226 -1.47 -26.75 -8.17
CA SER A 226 -1.75 -25.61 -7.32
C SER A 226 -1.78 -24.35 -8.20
N LYS A 227 -2.93 -24.01 -8.75
CA LYS A 227 -3.18 -22.69 -9.38
C LYS A 227 -3.08 -21.63 -8.30
N ALA A 228 -1.84 -21.31 -7.91
CA ALA A 228 -1.59 -20.17 -7.07
C ALA A 228 -1.99 -18.91 -7.84
N ILE A 229 -2.94 -18.18 -7.32
CA ILE A 229 -3.28 -16.86 -7.84
C ILE A 229 -2.22 -15.90 -7.29
N PHE A 230 -1.46 -15.33 -8.19
CA PHE A 230 -0.41 -14.38 -7.85
C PHE A 230 -0.99 -12.98 -7.79
N GLY A 231 -0.84 -12.35 -6.67
CA GLY A 231 -1.06 -10.92 -6.46
C GLY A 231 0.24 -10.22 -6.08
N GLY A 232 0.15 -8.93 -5.83
CA GLY A 232 1.22 -8.11 -5.29
C GLY A 232 0.74 -7.26 -4.14
N ILE A 233 1.61 -7.09 -3.14
CA ILE A 233 1.46 -6.07 -2.11
C ILE A 233 2.53 -5.03 -2.34
N ILE A 234 2.13 -3.77 -2.39
CA ILE A 234 3.03 -2.62 -2.52
C ILE A 234 2.88 -1.78 -1.27
N THR A 235 3.96 -1.63 -0.53
CA THR A 235 4.00 -0.83 0.69
C THR A 235 4.77 0.46 0.42
N PHE A 236 4.14 1.60 0.70
CA PHE A 236 4.71 2.94 0.56
C PHE A 236 5.04 3.48 1.95
N VAL A 237 6.32 3.58 2.28
CA VAL A 237 6.80 4.13 3.55
C VAL A 237 7.39 5.51 3.30
N PRO A 238 6.74 6.60 3.74
CA PRO A 238 7.30 7.94 3.58
C PRO A 238 8.65 8.07 4.29
N ARG A 239 9.63 8.68 3.64
CA ARG A 239 10.98 8.87 4.18
C ARG A 239 10.95 9.58 5.53
N THR A 240 10.10 10.59 5.68
CA THR A 240 9.93 11.34 6.94
C THR A 240 9.36 10.51 8.08
N ARG A 241 8.81 9.34 7.79
CA ARG A 241 8.29 8.38 8.77
C ARG A 241 9.31 7.31 9.16
N LEU A 242 10.28 7.04 8.32
CA LEU A 242 11.31 6.04 8.58
C LEU A 242 12.34 6.63 9.56
N LYS A 243 12.39 6.07 10.77
CA LYS A 243 13.30 6.51 11.83
C LYS A 243 14.61 5.74 11.83
N ASP A 244 14.53 4.44 11.62
CA ASP A 244 15.67 3.53 11.66
C ASP A 244 15.36 2.26 10.88
N PHE A 245 16.40 1.49 10.56
CA PHE A 245 16.25 0.15 10.01
C PHE A 245 17.27 -0.81 10.63
N HIS A 246 16.90 -2.07 10.69
CA HIS A 246 17.77 -3.14 11.14
C HIS A 246 17.68 -4.32 10.18
N VAL A 247 18.83 -4.90 9.84
CA VAL A 247 18.92 -6.12 9.06
C VAL A 247 19.43 -7.23 9.94
N SER A 248 18.66 -8.31 10.02
CA SER A 248 18.98 -9.53 10.76
C SER A 248 18.83 -10.75 9.84
N HIS A 249 19.35 -11.89 10.31
CA HIS A 249 19.24 -13.15 9.61
C HIS A 249 18.37 -14.13 10.38
N GLN A 250 17.62 -14.91 9.63
CA GLN A 250 16.96 -16.11 10.08
C GLN A 250 17.47 -17.28 9.24
N GLU A 251 17.08 -18.51 9.60
CA GLU A 251 17.50 -19.69 8.86
C GLU A 251 17.01 -19.62 7.41
N GLY A 252 17.95 -19.39 6.48
CA GLY A 252 17.71 -19.36 5.04
C GLY A 252 17.32 -18.02 4.43
N PHE A 253 17.04 -16.96 5.20
CA PHE A 253 16.67 -15.64 4.67
C PHE A 253 17.09 -14.48 5.58
N GLY A 254 17.14 -13.28 5.00
CA GLY A 254 17.33 -12.02 5.69
C GLY A 254 15.99 -11.36 6.05
N VAL A 255 15.99 -10.57 7.11
CA VAL A 255 14.84 -9.75 7.54
C VAL A 255 15.26 -8.30 7.64
N LEU A 256 14.65 -7.43 6.86
CA LEU A 256 14.74 -5.98 7.00
C LEU A 256 13.60 -5.51 7.90
N ALA A 257 13.92 -5.05 9.10
CA ALA A 257 13.00 -4.42 10.03
C ALA A 257 13.07 -2.91 9.89
N LEU A 258 11.95 -2.26 9.60
CA LEU A 258 11.80 -0.82 9.40
C LEU A 258 11.06 -0.24 10.60
N GLN A 259 11.66 0.74 11.28
CA GLN A 259 11.03 1.47 12.38
C GLN A 259 10.31 2.69 11.81
N VAL A 260 8.99 2.60 11.68
CA VAL A 260 8.14 3.66 11.10
C VAL A 260 7.44 4.40 12.21
N HIS A 261 7.57 5.74 12.25
CA HIS A 261 7.04 6.59 13.29
C HIS A 261 6.24 7.76 12.72
N ALA A 262 5.17 8.12 13.41
CA ALA A 262 4.36 9.32 13.18
C ALA A 262 4.32 10.15 14.48
N ALA A 263 3.53 11.23 14.49
CA ALA A 263 3.47 12.15 15.64
C ALA A 263 3.04 11.44 16.95
N HIS A 264 2.11 10.49 16.87
CA HIS A 264 1.53 9.84 18.05
C HIS A 264 1.78 8.33 18.14
N GLY A 265 2.88 7.84 17.56
CA GLY A 265 3.25 6.45 17.68
C GLY A 265 3.99 5.88 16.47
N GLY A 266 4.33 4.60 16.55
CA GLY A 266 5.10 3.93 15.51
C GLY A 266 4.72 2.48 15.34
N LYS A 267 5.26 1.88 14.29
CA LYS A 267 5.10 0.46 13.95
C LYS A 267 6.37 -0.07 13.33
N GLU A 268 6.71 -1.30 13.67
CA GLU A 268 7.74 -2.06 12.96
C GLU A 268 7.12 -2.76 11.75
N LEU A 269 7.76 -2.61 10.59
CA LEU A 269 7.50 -3.38 9.38
C LEU A 269 8.64 -4.35 9.14
N LYS A 270 8.34 -5.57 8.69
CA LYS A 270 9.34 -6.59 8.36
C LYS A 270 9.19 -7.01 6.91
N VAL A 271 10.34 -7.04 6.23
CA VAL A 271 10.45 -7.47 4.83
C VAL A 271 11.45 -8.60 4.78
N ASN A 272 11.03 -9.78 4.31
CA ASN A 272 11.91 -10.91 4.13
C ASN A 272 12.55 -10.84 2.74
N PHE A 273 13.83 -11.19 2.66
CA PHE A 273 14.60 -11.18 1.43
C PHE A 273 15.68 -12.29 1.44
N PRO A 274 16.26 -12.68 0.30
CA PRO A 274 17.35 -13.66 0.26
C PRO A 274 18.59 -13.19 1.03
N SER A 275 19.22 -14.07 1.79
CA SER A 275 20.38 -13.70 2.64
C SER A 275 21.59 -13.17 1.85
N ASP A 276 21.75 -13.57 0.59
CA ASP A 276 22.80 -13.10 -0.31
C ASP A 276 22.59 -11.65 -0.79
N GLU A 277 21.36 -11.11 -0.68
CA GLU A 277 21.03 -9.73 -1.01
C GLU A 277 21.30 -8.72 0.14
N GLU A 278 21.81 -9.17 1.29
CA GLU A 278 21.98 -8.29 2.45
C GLU A 278 22.78 -7.03 2.16
N MET A 279 23.91 -7.15 1.45
CA MET A 279 24.75 -5.98 1.15
C MET A 279 24.00 -4.99 0.25
N ALA A 280 23.25 -5.48 -0.72
CA ALA A 280 22.46 -4.63 -1.62
C ALA A 280 21.32 -3.92 -0.87
N VAL A 281 20.61 -4.64 0.01
CA VAL A 281 19.55 -4.09 0.87
C VAL A 281 20.12 -3.02 1.79
N ARG A 282 21.22 -3.28 2.51
CA ARG A 282 21.87 -2.28 3.38
C ARG A 282 22.27 -1.04 2.61
N LYS A 283 22.94 -1.21 1.47
CA LYS A 283 23.37 -0.09 0.62
C LYS A 283 22.20 0.75 0.12
N ALA A 284 21.09 0.11 -0.25
CA ALA A 284 19.86 0.81 -0.64
C ALA A 284 19.26 1.61 0.53
N MET A 285 19.20 1.00 1.72
CA MET A 285 18.65 1.66 2.91
C MET A 285 19.53 2.83 3.41
N GLU A 286 20.84 2.78 3.23
CA GLU A 286 21.75 3.88 3.52
C GLU A 286 21.51 5.12 2.64
N GLN A 287 20.94 4.96 1.43
CA GLN A 287 20.49 6.08 0.63
C GLN A 287 19.23 6.74 1.22
N MET A 288 18.40 5.95 1.88
CA MET A 288 17.19 6.44 2.54
C MET A 288 17.50 7.15 3.85
N LEU A 289 18.34 6.55 4.67
CA LEU A 289 18.78 7.05 5.97
C LEU A 289 20.31 7.09 5.98
N PRO A 290 20.95 8.22 5.63
CA PRO A 290 22.39 8.34 5.70
C PRO A 290 22.87 8.10 7.15
N PRO A 291 24.02 7.43 7.34
CA PRO A 291 24.51 7.10 8.65
C PRO A 291 24.61 8.36 9.52
N THR A 292 24.01 8.28 10.70
CA THR A 292 24.09 9.36 11.68
C THR A 292 25.57 9.57 12.00
N LYS A 293 26.12 10.73 11.66
CA LYS A 293 27.49 11.09 12.09
C LYS A 293 27.52 11.03 13.62
N LYS A 294 28.21 10.02 14.14
CA LYS A 294 28.52 9.93 15.58
C LYS A 294 29.49 11.03 15.97
#